data_3877850d7c28e31a318e1930c0edeb66
#
_entry.id   3877850d7c28e31a318e1930c0edeb66
#
_cell.length_a   1.000
_cell.length_b   1.000
_cell.length_c   1.000
_cell.angle_alpha   90.00
_cell.angle_beta   90.00
_cell.angle_gamma   90.00
#
_symmetry.space_group_name_H-M   'P 1'
#
loop_
_entity.id
_entity.type
_entity.pdbx_description
1 polymer ?
#
loop_
_entity_poly.entity_id
_entity_poly.type
_entity_poly.pdbx_seq_one_letter_code
_entity_poly.pdbx_strand_id
1 'polypeptide(L)'
;MTRGEIWWVDFGLAYGGAPQGRRPAVIVQNDSFNASRILTTIVVPLTTNTLLAEHKDNPFLSKEVSHLPKDSVALVPQVGIVDKSALVERVSKLSPGVMLEISRALADALDL
;
A
#
# COMPACT_ATOMS: atom_id res chain seq x y z
N MET A 1 -3.28 11.99 6.63
CA MET A 1 -2.55 11.13 5.68
C MET A 1 -2.95 11.48 4.25
N THR A 2 -2.04 11.27 3.32
CA THR A 2 -2.25 11.59 1.91
C THR A 2 -1.82 10.44 1.00
N ARG A 3 -2.35 10.44 -0.22
CA ARG A 3 -2.05 9.43 -1.24
C ARG A 3 -0.55 9.38 -1.52
N GLY A 4 0.02 8.19 -1.56
CA GLY A 4 1.46 7.96 -1.77
C GLY A 4 2.25 7.77 -0.49
N GLU A 5 1.70 8.13 0.65
CA GLU A 5 2.37 7.87 1.93
C GLU A 5 2.40 6.38 2.24
N ILE A 6 3.52 5.93 2.81
CA ILE A 6 3.65 4.61 3.40
C ILE A 6 3.40 4.75 4.91
N TRP A 7 2.52 3.91 5.42
CA TRP A 7 2.19 3.83 6.84
C TRP A 7 2.31 2.39 7.32
N TRP A 8 2.73 2.23 8.58
CA TRP A 8 2.48 0.99 9.30
C TRP A 8 0.99 0.93 9.61
N VAL A 9 0.36 -0.19 9.22
CA VAL A 9 -1.08 -0.39 9.35
C VAL A 9 -1.34 -1.63 10.18
N ASP A 10 -2.29 -1.54 11.11
CA ASP A 10 -2.77 -2.70 11.85
C ASP A 10 -3.97 -3.30 11.10
N PHE A 11 -3.73 -4.39 10.40
CA PHE A 11 -4.77 -5.10 9.65
C PHE A 11 -5.62 -6.02 10.53
N GLY A 12 -5.23 -6.21 11.80
CA GLY A 12 -5.91 -7.13 12.69
C GLY A 12 -5.76 -8.58 12.26
N LEU A 13 -6.75 -9.39 12.60
CA LEU A 13 -6.82 -10.78 12.18
C LEU A 13 -7.51 -10.87 10.82
N ALA A 14 -7.04 -11.80 9.98
CA ALA A 14 -7.63 -12.03 8.67
C ALA A 14 -7.81 -13.53 8.43
N TYR A 15 -8.67 -13.86 7.47
CA TYR A 15 -8.88 -15.23 7.03
C TYR A 15 -8.13 -15.49 5.73
N GLY A 16 -7.51 -16.67 5.62
CA GLY A 16 -6.81 -17.05 4.40
C GLY A 16 -5.60 -16.17 4.10
N GLY A 17 -5.44 -15.76 2.85
CA GLY A 17 -4.29 -15.01 2.36
C GLY A 17 -4.41 -13.50 2.48
N ALA A 18 -5.47 -12.96 3.10
CA ALA A 18 -5.59 -11.51 3.29
C ALA A 18 -4.53 -10.97 4.25
N PRO A 19 -4.14 -9.70 4.14
CA PRO A 19 -3.18 -9.09 5.07
C PRO A 19 -3.66 -9.20 6.51
N GLN A 20 -2.71 -9.46 7.44
CA GLN A 20 -3.02 -9.52 8.86
C GLN A 20 -1.85 -8.99 9.69
N GLY A 21 -2.13 -8.57 10.92
CA GLY A 21 -1.14 -8.00 11.81
C GLY A 21 -0.66 -6.63 11.34
N ARG A 22 0.46 -6.19 11.90
CA ARG A 22 1.05 -4.89 11.53
C ARG A 22 1.95 -5.05 10.32
N ARG A 23 1.63 -4.33 9.24
CA ARG A 23 2.39 -4.34 7.99
C ARG A 23 2.45 -2.96 7.40
N PRO A 24 3.50 -2.61 6.64
CA PRO A 24 3.51 -1.37 5.91
C PRO A 24 2.56 -1.45 4.71
N ALA A 25 1.98 -0.32 4.35
CA ALA A 25 1.09 -0.21 3.20
C ALA A 25 1.16 1.19 2.61
N VAL A 26 0.85 1.29 1.32
CA VAL A 26 0.80 2.56 0.59
C VAL A 26 -0.63 3.05 0.54
N ILE A 27 -0.86 4.31 0.91
CA ILE A 27 -2.16 4.96 0.72
C ILE A 27 -2.37 5.22 -0.77
N VAL A 28 -3.43 4.66 -1.33
CA VAL A 28 -3.76 4.84 -2.75
C VAL A 28 -5.07 5.57 -2.99
N GLN A 29 -5.88 5.76 -1.95
CA GLN A 29 -7.15 6.49 -2.05
C GLN A 29 -6.91 7.95 -2.43
N ASN A 30 -7.81 8.49 -3.25
CA ASN A 30 -7.81 9.90 -3.64
C ASN A 30 -7.89 10.80 -2.39
N ASP A 31 -7.09 11.87 -2.38
CA ASP A 31 -6.98 12.77 -1.24
C ASP A 31 -8.27 13.53 -0.94
N SER A 32 -9.16 13.72 -1.92
CA SER A 32 -10.46 14.32 -1.64
C SER A 32 -11.27 13.48 -0.66
N PHE A 33 -11.15 12.15 -0.71
CA PHE A 33 -11.76 11.25 0.27
C PHE A 33 -10.93 11.16 1.54
N ASN A 34 -9.60 11.15 1.43
CA ASN A 34 -8.72 11.14 2.60
C ASN A 34 -8.96 12.35 3.51
N ALA A 35 -9.21 13.51 2.94
CA ALA A 35 -9.48 14.75 3.67
C ALA A 35 -10.94 14.87 4.13
N SER A 36 -11.82 13.99 3.68
CA SER A 36 -13.24 14.02 4.02
C SER A 36 -13.51 13.35 5.38
N ARG A 37 -14.79 13.30 5.77
CA ARG A 37 -15.22 12.63 7.00
C ARG A 37 -15.34 11.11 6.86
N ILE A 38 -15.06 10.55 5.69
CA ILE A 38 -15.03 9.09 5.52
C ILE A 38 -14.01 8.50 6.51
N LEU A 39 -14.44 7.50 7.26
CA LEU A 39 -13.62 6.87 8.30
C LEU A 39 -12.58 5.89 7.76
N THR A 40 -12.62 5.61 6.47
CA THR A 40 -11.77 4.59 5.83
C THR A 40 -10.85 5.19 4.79
N THR A 41 -9.79 4.46 4.47
CA THR A 41 -8.93 4.74 3.31
C THR A 41 -8.61 3.43 2.58
N ILE A 42 -8.06 3.54 1.38
CA ILE A 42 -7.71 2.40 0.55
C ILE A 42 -6.20 2.30 0.48
N VAL A 43 -5.67 1.11 0.75
CA VAL A 43 -4.23 0.86 0.82
C VAL A 43 -3.83 -0.34 -0.02
N VAL A 44 -2.55 -0.37 -0.41
CA VAL A 44 -1.88 -1.53 -1.01
C VAL A 44 -0.87 -2.03 0.00
N PRO A 45 -1.00 -3.27 0.50
CA PRO A 45 -0.04 -3.81 1.47
C PRO A 45 1.31 -4.08 0.82
N LEU A 46 2.37 -3.96 1.61
CA LEU A 46 3.75 -4.25 1.22
C LEU A 46 4.22 -5.53 1.90
N THR A 47 5.08 -6.28 1.23
CA THR A 47 5.70 -7.49 1.78
C THR A 47 7.21 -7.46 1.56
N THR A 48 7.97 -8.08 2.45
CA THR A 48 9.41 -8.30 2.27
C THR A 48 9.73 -9.55 1.44
N ASN A 49 8.72 -10.31 1.04
CA ASN A 49 8.92 -11.45 0.14
C ASN A 49 9.11 -10.95 -1.30
N THR A 50 10.35 -10.63 -1.64
CA THR A 50 10.70 -10.02 -2.93
C THR A 50 10.52 -10.96 -4.12
N LEU A 51 10.36 -12.26 -3.91
CA LEU A 51 10.04 -13.20 -4.98
C LEU A 51 8.69 -12.88 -5.62
N LEU A 52 7.78 -12.25 -4.88
CA LEU A 52 6.46 -11.87 -5.41
C LEU A 52 6.55 -10.72 -6.42
N ALA A 53 7.70 -10.06 -6.57
CA ALA A 53 7.92 -9.06 -7.63
C ALA A 53 7.94 -9.67 -9.04
N GLU A 54 7.99 -10.99 -9.18
CA GLU A 54 7.87 -11.67 -10.47
C GLU A 54 6.50 -11.44 -11.12
N HIS A 55 5.47 -11.20 -10.31
CA HIS A 55 4.17 -10.79 -10.83
C HIS A 55 4.24 -9.36 -11.38
N LYS A 56 3.76 -9.17 -12.61
CA LYS A 56 3.81 -7.87 -13.29
C LYS A 56 3.08 -6.75 -12.55
N ASP A 57 2.08 -7.08 -11.74
CA ASP A 57 1.27 -6.12 -10.98
C ASP A 57 1.75 -5.94 -9.55
N ASN A 58 2.94 -6.45 -9.22
CA ASN A 58 3.57 -6.30 -7.91
C ASN A 58 4.86 -5.49 -8.03
N PRO A 59 4.79 -4.14 -8.03
CA PRO A 59 5.98 -3.31 -8.14
C PRO A 59 6.98 -3.55 -7.02
N PHE A 60 8.25 -3.64 -7.38
CA PHE A 60 9.35 -3.70 -6.43
C PHE A 60 9.67 -2.29 -5.92
N LEU A 61 9.81 -2.17 -4.61
CA LEU A 61 10.18 -0.91 -3.93
C LEU A 61 11.44 -1.15 -3.13
N SER A 62 12.57 -0.59 -3.57
CA SER A 62 13.81 -0.69 -2.82
C SER A 62 13.68 0.03 -1.47
N LYS A 63 14.50 -0.35 -0.51
CA LYS A 63 14.54 0.32 0.80
C LYS A 63 14.93 1.79 0.68
N GLU A 64 15.70 2.15 -0.34
CA GLU A 64 16.07 3.55 -0.61
C GLU A 64 14.86 4.36 -1.05
N VAL A 65 13.93 3.75 -1.79
CA VAL A 65 12.72 4.39 -2.30
C VAL A 65 11.64 4.45 -1.22
N SER A 66 11.44 3.37 -0.49
CA SER A 66 10.37 3.25 0.51
C SER A 66 10.73 3.85 1.87
N HIS A 67 12.03 3.93 2.19
CA HIS A 67 12.56 4.25 3.51
C HIS A 67 12.19 3.19 4.57
N LEU A 68 11.83 2.00 4.14
CA LEU A 68 11.65 0.85 5.02
C LEU A 68 13.00 0.17 5.27
N PRO A 69 13.14 -0.63 6.35
CA PRO A 69 14.40 -1.31 6.66
C PRO A 69 14.86 -2.31 5.60
N LYS A 70 13.92 -2.85 4.81
CA LYS A 70 14.18 -3.87 3.79
C LYS A 70 13.49 -3.53 2.49
N ASP A 71 14.01 -4.07 1.38
CA ASP A 71 13.33 -4.06 0.10
C ASP A 71 11.96 -4.71 0.23
N SER A 72 10.99 -4.15 -0.46
CA SER A 72 9.60 -4.56 -0.36
C SER A 72 8.96 -4.67 -1.74
N VAL A 73 7.81 -5.33 -1.78
CA VAL A 73 7.00 -5.47 -2.97
C VAL A 73 5.59 -5.01 -2.64
N ALA A 74 5.01 -4.19 -3.50
CA ALA A 74 3.63 -3.76 -3.36
C ALA A 74 2.71 -4.84 -3.92
N LEU A 75 1.85 -5.38 -3.06
CA LEU A 75 0.89 -6.42 -3.44
C LEU A 75 -0.38 -5.78 -3.97
N VAL A 76 -0.30 -5.21 -5.17
CA VAL A 76 -1.39 -4.43 -5.76
C VAL A 76 -2.72 -5.22 -5.86
N PRO A 77 -2.73 -6.52 -6.24
CA PRO A 77 -3.98 -7.27 -6.24
C PRO A 77 -4.64 -7.44 -4.87
N GLN A 78 -3.93 -7.15 -3.78
CA GLN A 78 -4.47 -7.17 -2.43
C GLN A 78 -4.94 -5.79 -1.95
N VAL A 79 -5.12 -4.84 -2.86
CA VAL A 79 -5.67 -3.53 -2.55
C VAL A 79 -6.97 -3.68 -1.77
N GLY A 80 -7.12 -2.89 -0.72
CA GLY A 80 -8.29 -3.02 0.14
C GLY A 80 -8.48 -1.84 1.07
N ILE A 81 -9.58 -1.87 1.78
CA ILE A 81 -10.03 -0.82 2.69
C ILE A 81 -9.54 -1.10 4.10
N VAL A 82 -9.14 -0.04 4.80
CA VAL A 82 -8.87 -0.09 6.25
C VAL A 82 -9.48 1.13 6.90
N ASP A 83 -9.77 1.06 8.21
CA ASP A 83 -10.12 2.24 8.97
C ASP A 83 -8.94 3.18 9.08
N LYS A 84 -9.18 4.48 9.01
CA LYS A 84 -8.12 5.48 9.24
C LYS A 84 -7.46 5.30 10.60
N SER A 85 -8.22 4.83 11.60
CA SER A 85 -7.70 4.52 12.92
C SER A 85 -6.70 3.35 12.95
N ALA A 86 -6.64 2.54 11.90
CA ALA A 86 -5.68 1.45 11.79
C ALA A 86 -4.28 1.94 11.34
N LEU A 87 -4.16 3.19 10.91
CA LEU A 87 -2.88 3.80 10.55
C LEU A 87 -2.11 4.12 11.82
N VAL A 88 -0.96 3.47 12.03
CA VAL A 88 -0.22 3.53 13.29
C VAL A 88 0.91 4.56 13.23
N GLU A 89 1.74 4.51 12.19
CA GLU A 89 2.93 5.34 12.07
C GLU A 89 3.25 5.61 10.59
N ARG A 90 3.49 6.87 10.26
CA ARG A 90 3.93 7.28 8.94
C ARG A 90 5.40 6.94 8.75
N VAL A 91 5.75 6.37 7.60
CA VAL A 91 7.14 6.03 7.24
C VAL A 91 7.73 7.07 6.28
N SER A 92 7.06 7.28 5.15
CA SER A 92 7.60 8.09 4.05
C SER A 92 6.49 8.42 3.06
N LYS A 93 6.87 9.11 1.98
CA LYS A 93 5.98 9.35 0.85
C LYS A 93 6.70 8.99 -0.44
N LEU A 94 6.07 8.16 -1.27
CA LEU A 94 6.61 7.75 -2.56
C LEU A 94 6.56 8.91 -3.56
N SER A 95 7.53 8.92 -4.48
CA SER A 95 7.58 9.93 -5.55
C SER A 95 6.41 9.76 -6.53
N PRO A 96 6.06 10.84 -7.27
CA PRO A 96 5.03 10.74 -8.32
C PRO A 96 5.31 9.66 -9.36
N GLY A 97 6.57 9.45 -9.72
CA GLY A 97 6.95 8.40 -10.70
C GLY A 97 6.66 7.01 -10.19
N VAL A 98 6.98 6.72 -8.94
CA VAL A 98 6.68 5.43 -8.31
C VAL A 98 5.17 5.26 -8.15
N MET A 99 4.46 6.31 -7.77
CA MET A 99 3.00 6.26 -7.66
C MET A 99 2.32 6.03 -9.02
N LEU A 100 2.89 6.54 -10.11
CA LEU A 100 2.38 6.25 -11.46
C LEU A 100 2.50 4.76 -11.79
N GLU A 101 3.61 4.13 -11.42
CA GLU A 101 3.81 2.69 -11.59
C GLU A 101 2.77 1.89 -10.80
N ILE A 102 2.51 2.27 -9.55
CA ILE A 102 1.48 1.63 -8.73
C ILE A 102 0.09 1.86 -9.33
N SER A 103 -0.20 3.06 -9.84
CA SER A 103 -1.48 3.37 -10.47
C SER A 103 -1.73 2.52 -11.72
N ARG A 104 -0.71 2.30 -12.53
CA ARG A 104 -0.79 1.44 -13.71
C ARG A 104 -1.06 -0.01 -13.32
N ALA A 105 -0.37 -0.49 -12.28
CA ALA A 105 -0.59 -1.84 -11.76
C ALA A 105 -2.02 -2.00 -11.20
N LEU A 106 -2.54 -0.98 -10.52
CA LEU A 106 -3.93 -0.97 -10.03
C LEU A 106 -4.93 -1.03 -11.18
N ALA A 107 -4.73 -0.23 -12.22
CA ALA A 107 -5.60 -0.23 -13.38
C ALA A 107 -5.61 -1.61 -14.05
N ASP A 108 -4.45 -2.25 -14.17
CA ASP A 108 -4.34 -3.59 -14.75
C ASP A 108 -5.01 -4.64 -13.85
N ALA A 109 -4.74 -4.62 -12.55
CA ALA A 109 -5.30 -5.59 -11.60
C ALA A 109 -6.82 -5.48 -11.49
N LEU A 110 -7.39 -4.29 -11.66
CA LEU A 110 -8.82 -4.02 -11.57
C LEU A 110 -9.51 -3.97 -12.94
N ASP A 111 -8.76 -4.18 -14.01
CA ASP A 111 -9.27 -4.13 -15.38
C ASP A 111 -9.95 -2.78 -15.73
N LEU A 112 -9.25 -1.72 -15.42
CA LEU A 112 -9.72 -0.35 -15.68
C LEU A 112 -9.17 0.22 -17.00
#